data_9e0d4817ed81396e22c46d60f3af32de
#
_entry.id   9e0d4817ed81396e22c46d60f3af32de
#
_cell.length_a   1.000
_cell.length_b   1.000
_cell.length_c   1.000
_cell.angle_alpha   90.00
_cell.angle_beta   90.00
_cell.angle_gamma   90.00
#
_symmetry.space_group_name_H-M   'P 1'
#
loop_
_entity.id
_entity.type
_entity.pdbx_description
1 polymer ?
#
loop_
_entity_poly.entity_id
_entity_poly.type
_entity_poly.pdbx_seq_one_letter_code
_entity_poly.pdbx_strand_id
1 'polypeptide(L)'
;MKSLVIATFPAQEGKLEELKKLFRDALGDTRAFDGCISIDVHVEQETETIHLIEYWDSLDHYEAYLQWRIENGLAELLNPILEGGSGGLKIIRCGVKEDI
;
A
#
# COMPACT_ATOMS: atom_id res chain seq x y z
N MET A 1 9.14 -18.76 0.79
CA MET A 1 8.70 -18.27 -0.53
C MET A 1 7.93 -16.98 -0.33
N LYS A 2 8.20 -16.00 -1.17
CA LYS A 2 7.59 -14.67 -0.98
C LYS A 2 6.19 -14.58 -1.54
N SER A 3 5.34 -13.82 -0.86
CA SER A 3 3.95 -13.56 -1.25
C SER A 3 3.81 -12.17 -1.82
N LEU A 4 3.09 -12.06 -2.94
CA LEU A 4 2.83 -10.77 -3.61
C LEU A 4 1.53 -10.15 -3.08
N VAL A 5 1.61 -8.86 -2.75
CA VAL A 5 0.45 -8.02 -2.47
C VAL A 5 0.53 -6.79 -3.37
N ILE A 6 -0.59 -6.42 -3.96
CA ILE A 6 -0.69 -5.18 -4.73
C ILE A 6 -1.70 -4.28 -4.03
N ALA A 7 -1.25 -3.11 -3.61
CA ALA A 7 -2.12 -2.12 -2.98
C ALA A 7 -2.28 -0.92 -3.90
N THR A 8 -3.52 -0.56 -4.21
CA THR A 8 -3.85 0.49 -5.18
C THR A 8 -4.53 1.65 -4.47
N PHE A 9 -3.97 2.85 -4.64
CA PHE A 9 -4.38 4.06 -3.95
C PHE A 9 -4.77 5.12 -4.98
N PRO A 10 -6.08 5.25 -5.32
CA PRO A 10 -6.53 6.30 -6.23
C PRO A 10 -6.60 7.64 -5.47
N ALA A 11 -5.80 8.61 -5.88
CA ALA A 11 -5.82 9.93 -5.27
C ALA A 11 -7.02 10.75 -5.78
N GLN A 12 -7.55 11.63 -4.94
CA GLN A 12 -8.47 12.66 -5.39
C GLN A 12 -7.78 13.55 -6.40
N GLU A 13 -8.55 14.16 -7.30
CA GLU A 13 -8.01 15.09 -8.28
C GLU A 13 -7.16 16.17 -7.58
N GLY A 14 -5.93 16.33 -8.03
CA GLY A 14 -4.99 17.30 -7.47
C GLY A 14 -4.29 16.86 -6.20
N LYS A 15 -4.50 15.64 -5.72
CA LYS A 15 -3.91 15.15 -4.46
C LYS A 15 -2.76 14.17 -4.64
N LEU A 16 -2.34 13.91 -5.87
CA LEU A 16 -1.27 12.95 -6.13
C LEU A 16 0.04 13.28 -5.41
N GLU A 17 0.43 14.56 -5.41
CA GLU A 17 1.68 14.96 -4.75
C GLU A 17 1.60 14.81 -3.22
N GLU A 18 0.43 15.03 -2.63
CA GLU A 18 0.22 14.77 -1.21
C GLU A 18 0.34 13.28 -0.89
N LEU A 19 -0.21 12.43 -1.78
CA LEU A 19 -0.12 10.97 -1.60
C LEU A 19 1.34 10.51 -1.72
N LYS A 20 2.10 11.04 -2.68
CA LYS A 20 3.52 10.74 -2.79
C LYS A 20 4.28 11.12 -1.53
N LYS A 21 3.98 12.30 -0.98
CA LYS A 21 4.61 12.76 0.26
C LYS A 21 4.28 11.82 1.41
N LEU A 22 3.03 11.40 1.52
CA LEU A 22 2.61 10.45 2.55
C LEU A 22 3.47 9.19 2.48
N PHE A 23 3.68 8.64 1.29
CA PHE A 23 4.49 7.42 1.14
C PHE A 23 5.97 7.67 1.42
N ARG A 24 6.52 8.81 1.04
CA ARG A 24 7.92 9.13 1.38
C ARG A 24 8.12 9.14 2.89
N ASP A 25 7.14 9.65 3.63
CA ASP A 25 7.22 9.72 5.09
C ASP A 25 6.92 8.37 5.77
N ALA A 26 6.06 7.54 5.17
CA ALA A 26 5.51 6.35 5.83
C ALA A 26 6.21 5.03 5.45
N LEU A 27 6.74 4.90 4.23
CA LEU A 27 7.20 3.60 3.75
C LEU A 27 8.50 3.09 4.39
N GLY A 28 9.25 3.97 5.04
CA GLY A 28 10.41 3.54 5.83
C GLY A 28 10.00 2.55 6.90
N ASP A 29 8.93 2.86 7.63
CA ASP A 29 8.41 1.99 8.70
C ASP A 29 7.82 0.70 8.11
N THR A 30 7.17 0.81 6.95
CA THR A 30 6.64 -0.37 6.25
C THR A 30 7.76 -1.33 5.87
N ARG A 31 8.83 -0.79 5.29
CA ARG A 31 9.98 -1.60 4.84
C ARG A 31 10.73 -2.24 6.00
N ALA A 32 10.65 -1.64 7.17
CA ALA A 32 11.26 -2.17 8.39
C ALA A 32 10.36 -3.14 9.15
N PHE A 33 9.09 -3.27 8.74
CA PHE A 33 8.15 -4.14 9.44
C PHE A 33 8.51 -5.61 9.23
N ASP A 34 8.31 -6.41 10.27
CA ASP A 34 8.61 -7.85 10.24
C ASP A 34 7.90 -8.54 9.07
N GLY A 35 8.69 -9.23 8.25
CA GLY A 35 8.19 -9.95 7.09
C GLY A 35 8.15 -9.15 5.80
N CYS A 36 8.40 -7.84 5.82
CA CYS A 36 8.45 -7.05 4.60
C CYS A 36 9.75 -7.32 3.84
N ILE A 37 9.63 -7.80 2.60
CA ILE A 37 10.79 -8.05 1.74
C ILE A 37 11.09 -6.83 0.89
N SER A 38 10.08 -6.30 0.19
CA SER A 38 10.27 -5.13 -0.68
C SER A 38 8.95 -4.43 -0.96
N ILE A 39 9.03 -3.11 -1.16
CA ILE A 39 7.92 -2.28 -1.62
C ILE A 39 8.41 -1.44 -2.77
N ASP A 40 7.80 -1.58 -3.95
CA ASP A 40 8.05 -0.73 -5.11
C ASP A 40 6.84 0.16 -5.36
N VAL A 41 7.10 1.44 -5.58
CA VAL A 41 6.06 2.45 -5.80
C VAL A 41 5.96 2.76 -7.28
N HIS A 42 4.79 2.53 -7.88
CA HIS A 42 4.53 2.88 -9.27
C HIS A 42 3.39 3.90 -9.34
N VAL A 43 3.55 4.91 -10.18
CA VAL A 43 2.56 5.98 -10.31
C VAL A 43 1.93 5.90 -11.70
N GLU A 44 0.62 5.80 -11.71
CA GLU A 44 -0.19 5.89 -12.93
C GLU A 44 -0.66 7.34 -13.04
N GLN A 45 0.05 8.13 -13.84
CA GLN A 45 -0.11 9.58 -13.89
C GLN A 45 -1.50 10.03 -14.36
N GLU A 46 -2.03 9.38 -15.40
CA GLU A 46 -3.30 9.79 -16.00
C GLU A 46 -4.47 9.67 -15.03
N THR A 47 -4.44 8.68 -14.16
CA THR A 47 -5.52 8.44 -13.20
C THR A 47 -5.20 8.94 -11.81
N GLU A 48 -4.00 9.52 -11.60
CA GLU A 48 -3.49 9.93 -10.30
C GLU A 48 -3.57 8.81 -9.26
N THR A 49 -3.16 7.61 -9.67
CA THR A 49 -3.24 6.40 -8.85
C THR A 49 -1.84 5.87 -8.56
N ILE A 50 -1.58 5.53 -7.30
CA ILE A 50 -0.33 4.90 -6.91
C ILE A 50 -0.58 3.42 -6.65
N HIS A 51 0.26 2.58 -7.27
CA HIS A 51 0.26 1.14 -7.06
C HIS A 51 1.52 0.75 -6.29
N LEU A 52 1.34 0.08 -5.16
CA LEU A 52 2.45 -0.49 -4.40
C LEU A 52 2.55 -1.97 -4.76
N ILE A 53 3.72 -2.38 -5.24
CA ILE A 53 4.02 -3.78 -5.52
C ILE A 53 4.84 -4.27 -4.34
N GLU A 54 4.26 -5.17 -3.54
CA GLU A 54 4.80 -5.55 -2.25
C GLU A 54 5.10 -7.04 -2.21
N TYR A 55 6.27 -7.39 -1.68
CA TYR A 55 6.58 -8.78 -1.37
C TYR A 55 6.79 -8.95 0.13
N TRP A 56 6.16 -9.99 0.66
CA TRP A 56 6.17 -10.31 2.09
C TRP A 56 6.57 -11.77 2.29
N ASP A 57 7.13 -12.10 3.46
CA ASP A 57 7.47 -13.49 3.79
C ASP A 57 6.24 -14.39 3.74
N SER A 58 5.07 -13.86 4.10
CA SER A 58 3.79 -14.56 4.01
C SER A 58 2.66 -13.54 4.01
N LEU A 59 1.45 -13.97 3.60
CA LEU A 59 0.27 -13.12 3.71
C LEU A 59 -0.08 -12.82 5.18
N ASP A 60 0.24 -13.74 6.10
CA ASP A 60 0.02 -13.48 7.53
C ASP A 60 0.89 -12.31 8.03
N HIS A 61 2.12 -12.19 7.56
CA HIS A 61 2.97 -11.04 7.88
C HIS A 61 2.36 -9.75 7.35
N TYR A 62 1.84 -9.78 6.12
CA TYR A 62 1.16 -8.61 5.55
C TYR A 62 -0.08 -8.23 6.37
N GLU A 63 -0.90 -9.21 6.76
CA GLU A 63 -2.11 -8.93 7.55
C GLU A 63 -1.76 -8.30 8.92
N ALA A 64 -0.69 -8.78 9.56
CA ALA A 64 -0.22 -8.18 10.81
C ALA A 64 0.22 -6.72 10.61
N TYR A 65 0.92 -6.45 9.50
CA TYR A 65 1.30 -5.09 9.13
C TYR A 65 0.07 -4.20 8.91
N LEU A 66 -0.89 -4.69 8.11
CA LEU A 66 -2.10 -3.92 7.79
C LEU A 66 -2.88 -3.60 9.06
N GLN A 67 -3.02 -4.56 9.96
CA GLN A 67 -3.70 -4.37 11.24
C GLN A 67 -3.00 -3.28 12.06
N TRP A 68 -1.66 -3.30 12.08
CA TRP A 68 -0.89 -2.26 12.76
C TRP A 68 -1.16 -0.87 12.17
N ARG A 69 -1.20 -0.76 10.83
CA ARG A 69 -1.53 0.51 10.17
C ARG A 69 -2.93 0.99 10.51
N ILE A 70 -3.91 0.09 10.50
CA ILE A 70 -5.29 0.42 10.83
C ILE A 70 -5.38 0.96 12.26
N GLU A 71 -4.74 0.29 13.22
CA GLU A 71 -4.72 0.70 14.62
C GLU A 71 -4.00 2.03 14.84
N ASN A 72 -3.08 2.39 13.94
CA ASN A 72 -2.30 3.62 14.03
C ASN A 72 -2.78 4.71 13.07
N GLY A 73 -4.05 4.68 12.67
CA GLY A 73 -4.67 5.81 11.99
C GLY A 73 -4.60 5.80 10.47
N LEU A 74 -4.53 4.63 9.83
CA LEU A 74 -4.48 4.55 8.38
C LEU A 74 -5.67 5.26 7.73
N ALA A 75 -6.89 5.04 8.24
CA ALA A 75 -8.09 5.66 7.66
C ALA A 75 -8.02 7.19 7.73
N GLU A 76 -7.58 7.73 8.85
CA GLU A 76 -7.47 9.18 9.06
C GLU A 76 -6.43 9.80 8.12
N LEU A 77 -5.36 9.08 7.80
CA LEU A 77 -4.35 9.54 6.85
C LEU A 77 -4.88 9.54 5.41
N LEU A 78 -5.68 8.53 5.05
CA LEU A 78 -6.12 8.33 3.67
C LEU A 78 -7.40 9.10 3.33
N ASN A 79 -8.31 9.29 4.29
CA ASN A 79 -9.61 9.92 4.02
C ASN A 79 -9.52 11.26 3.29
N PRO A 80 -8.61 12.19 3.63
CA PRO A 80 -8.53 13.47 2.92
C PRO A 80 -7.83 13.41 1.56
N ILE A 81 -7.17 12.30 1.24
CA ILE A 81 -6.32 12.19 0.05
C ILE A 81 -6.91 11.28 -1.02
N LEU A 82 -7.50 10.15 -0.62
CA LEU A 82 -8.00 9.18 -1.58
C LEU A 82 -9.39 9.50 -2.08
N GLU A 83 -9.64 9.19 -3.35
CA GLU A 83 -10.98 9.20 -3.92
C GLU A 83 -11.80 8.12 -3.23
N GLY A 84 -12.93 8.52 -2.64
CA GLY A 84 -13.72 7.63 -1.80
C GLY A 84 -13.18 7.47 -0.39
N GLY A 85 -12.19 8.26 0.01
CA GLY A 85 -11.57 8.17 1.32
C GLY A 85 -10.80 6.85 1.49
N SER A 86 -10.67 6.39 2.72
CA SER A 86 -9.97 5.12 2.99
C SER A 86 -10.63 3.92 2.31
N GLY A 87 -11.93 3.99 2.02
CA GLY A 87 -12.65 2.94 1.28
C GLY A 87 -12.23 2.83 -0.18
N GLY A 88 -11.51 3.81 -0.72
CA GLY A 88 -10.98 3.75 -2.08
C GLY A 88 -9.72 2.89 -2.22
N LEU A 89 -9.08 2.53 -1.12
CA LEU A 89 -7.92 1.64 -1.13
C LEU A 89 -8.35 0.24 -1.57
N LYS A 90 -7.65 -0.32 -2.56
CA LYS A 90 -7.86 -1.69 -3.01
C LYS A 90 -6.61 -2.50 -2.74
N ILE A 91 -6.79 -3.69 -2.18
CA ILE A 91 -5.68 -4.58 -1.85
C ILE A 91 -5.94 -5.92 -2.53
N ILE A 92 -4.95 -6.39 -3.32
CA ILE A 92 -4.99 -7.69 -3.96
C ILE A 92 -3.95 -8.58 -3.29
N ARG A 93 -4.39 -9.63 -2.67
CA ARG A 93 -3.53 -10.59 -1.98
C ARG A 93 -3.28 -11.77 -2.92
N CYS A 94 -2.20 -11.67 -3.70
CA CYS A 94 -1.90 -12.69 -4.72
C CYS A 94 -1.25 -13.95 -4.14
N GLY A 95 -0.45 -13.78 -3.08
CA GLY A 95 0.27 -14.90 -2.51
C GLY A 95 1.50 -15.29 -3.32
N VAL A 96 1.85 -16.57 -3.28
CA VAL A 96 3.06 -17.13 -3.91
C VAL A 96 2.81 -17.33 -5.40
N LYS A 97 3.84 -17.06 -6.22
CA LYS A 97 3.70 -17.26 -7.67
C LYS A 97 3.52 -18.74 -8.00
N GLU A 98 2.79 -19.00 -9.07
CA GLU A 98 2.63 -20.35 -9.61
C GLU A 98 3.81 -20.70 -10.50
N ASP A 99 4.14 -21.97 -10.56
CA ASP A 99 5.18 -22.51 -11.43
C ASP A 99 4.57 -22.88 -12.79
N ILE A 100 4.35 -21.82 -13.59
CA ILE A 100 3.74 -21.98 -14.91
C ILE A 100 4.70 -21.50 -15.97
#